data_edd82b28e38d5cccc165e8eec40b24fb
#
_entry.id   edd82b28e38d5cccc165e8eec40b24fb
#
_cell.length_a   1.000
_cell.length_b   1.000
_cell.length_c   1.000
_cell.angle_alpha   90.00
_cell.angle_beta   90.00
_cell.angle_gamma   90.00
#
_symmetry.space_group_name_H-M   'P 1'
#
loop_
_entity.id
_entity.type
_entity.pdbx_description
1 polymer ?
#
loop_
_entity_poly.entity_id
_entity_poly.type
_entity_poly.pdbx_seq_one_letter_code
_entity_poly.pdbx_strand_id
1 'polypeptide(L)'
;DLEEGPWIRFFENGEINYKGDFVNGKKVGLWIAYYYNGQLEYKGNFENGKKNGLWKYYSVSGSIFEEHSGIYKNDKKVSSKT
;
A
#
# COMPACT_ATOMS: atom_id res chain seq x y z
N ASP A 1 -11.51 -3.55 -20.13
CA ASP A 1 -10.05 -3.79 -20.23
C ASP A 1 -9.39 -3.76 -18.88
N LEU A 2 -8.32 -4.52 -18.76
CA LEU A 2 -7.60 -4.63 -17.50
C LEU A 2 -6.55 -3.52 -17.39
N GLU A 3 -6.39 -3.01 -16.17
CA GLU A 3 -5.37 -2.00 -15.91
C GLU A 3 -3.96 -2.56 -16.14
N GLU A 4 -3.09 -1.71 -16.66
CA GLU A 4 -1.70 -2.04 -16.93
C GLU A 4 -0.82 -0.85 -16.61
N GLY A 5 0.35 -1.10 -15.99
CA GLY A 5 1.35 -0.09 -15.79
C GLY A 5 1.11 0.80 -14.59
N PRO A 6 1.83 1.93 -14.53
CA PRO A 6 1.78 2.81 -13.35
C PRO A 6 0.41 3.47 -13.19
N TRP A 7 0.01 3.60 -11.93
CA TRP A 7 -1.28 4.16 -11.58
C TRP A 7 -1.09 5.14 -10.43
N ILE A 8 -1.62 6.37 -10.58
CA ILE A 8 -1.54 7.38 -9.52
C ILE A 8 -2.91 8.01 -9.36
N ARG A 9 -3.36 8.13 -8.12
CA ARG A 9 -4.59 8.82 -7.80
C ARG A 9 -4.29 9.98 -6.88
N PHE A 10 -4.98 11.10 -7.08
CA PHE A 10 -4.79 12.32 -6.31
C PHE A 10 -6.03 12.65 -5.49
N PHE A 11 -5.80 13.28 -4.34
CA PHE A 11 -6.88 13.92 -3.59
C PHE A 11 -7.30 15.19 -4.32
N GLU A 12 -8.44 15.75 -3.92
CA GLU A 12 -8.94 17.01 -4.49
C GLU A 12 -7.95 18.16 -4.31
N ASN A 13 -7.15 18.13 -3.25
CA ASN A 13 -6.17 19.18 -2.98
C ASN A 13 -4.89 19.06 -3.81
N GLY A 14 -4.82 18.05 -4.70
CA GLY A 14 -3.65 17.86 -5.54
C GLY A 14 -2.59 16.95 -4.97
N GLU A 15 -2.72 16.54 -3.71
CA GLU A 15 -1.76 15.62 -3.08
C GLU A 15 -2.02 14.19 -3.53
N ILE A 16 -0.96 13.38 -3.54
CA ILE A 16 -1.09 11.98 -3.93
C ILE A 16 -1.90 11.23 -2.89
N ASN A 17 -2.91 10.49 -3.37
CA ASN A 17 -3.71 9.61 -2.54
C ASN A 17 -3.05 8.23 -2.46
N TYR A 18 -2.78 7.60 -3.61
CA TYR A 18 -2.03 6.35 -3.66
C TYR A 18 -1.39 6.18 -5.02
N LYS A 19 -0.40 5.31 -5.08
CA LYS A 19 0.27 4.98 -6.35
C LYS A 19 0.81 3.57 -6.31
N GLY A 20 0.94 2.98 -7.50
CA GLY A 20 1.46 1.63 -7.65
C GLY A 20 1.35 1.18 -9.09
N ASP A 21 1.56 -0.09 -9.31
CA ASP A 21 1.52 -0.66 -10.65
C ASP A 21 0.48 -1.76 -10.75
N PHE A 22 -0.05 -1.94 -11.96
CA PHE A 22 -0.97 -3.02 -12.28
C PHE A 22 -0.39 -3.89 -13.39
N VAL A 23 -0.68 -5.18 -13.31
CA VAL A 23 -0.45 -6.11 -14.41
C VAL A 23 -1.71 -6.97 -14.53
N ASN A 24 -2.34 -6.93 -15.71
CA ASN A 24 -3.59 -7.65 -15.97
C ASN A 24 -4.65 -7.40 -14.91
N GLY A 25 -4.78 -6.11 -14.52
CA GLY A 25 -5.81 -5.70 -13.55
C GLY A 25 -5.47 -6.02 -12.11
N LYS A 26 -4.31 -6.59 -11.84
CA LYS A 26 -3.90 -6.93 -10.47
C LYS A 26 -2.76 -6.04 -10.01
N LYS A 27 -2.80 -5.65 -8.75
CA LYS A 27 -1.73 -4.84 -8.16
C LYS A 27 -0.46 -5.68 -8.06
N VAL A 28 0.66 -5.06 -8.43
CA VAL A 28 1.98 -5.69 -8.33
C VAL A 28 3.01 -4.67 -7.83
N GLY A 29 4.07 -5.16 -7.22
CA GLY A 29 5.16 -4.32 -6.76
C GLY A 29 4.80 -3.41 -5.62
N LEU A 30 5.58 -2.37 -5.43
CA LEU A 30 5.42 -1.45 -4.29
C LEU A 30 4.19 -0.56 -4.48
N TRP A 31 3.32 -0.56 -3.48
CA TRP A 31 2.18 0.33 -3.42
C TRP A 31 2.30 1.22 -2.20
N ILE A 32 2.01 2.51 -2.38
CA ILE A 32 2.13 3.52 -1.32
C ILE A 32 0.85 4.33 -1.30
N ALA A 33 0.32 4.56 -0.10
CA ALA A 33 -0.87 5.39 0.07
C ALA A 33 -0.61 6.45 1.14
N TYR A 34 -1.30 7.58 1.01
CA TYR A 34 -1.14 8.72 1.89
C TYR A 34 -2.48 9.18 2.43
N TYR A 35 -2.46 9.76 3.63
CA TYR A 35 -3.60 10.47 4.17
C TYR A 35 -3.72 11.84 3.51
N TYR A 36 -4.87 12.47 3.66
CA TYR A 36 -5.15 13.79 3.09
C TYR A 36 -4.14 14.85 3.53
N ASN A 37 -3.58 14.71 4.72
CA ASN A 37 -2.57 15.65 5.25
C ASN A 37 -1.16 15.37 4.76
N GLY A 38 -0.98 14.43 3.83
CA GLY A 38 0.33 14.09 3.29
C GLY A 38 1.08 13.03 4.09
N GLN A 39 0.56 12.64 5.24
CA GLN A 39 1.20 11.61 6.05
C GLN A 39 1.05 10.25 5.38
N LEU A 40 2.12 9.46 5.39
CA LEU A 40 2.09 8.10 4.86
C LEU A 40 1.05 7.27 5.60
N GLU A 41 0.19 6.61 4.83
CA GLU A 41 -0.84 5.73 5.40
C GLU A 41 -0.36 4.28 5.43
N TYR A 42 0.13 3.77 4.30
CA TYR A 42 0.72 2.45 4.24
C TYR A 42 1.66 2.32 3.06
N LYS A 43 2.53 1.33 3.14
CA LYS A 43 3.33 0.91 1.99
C LYS A 43 3.66 -0.56 2.12
N GLY A 44 3.77 -1.22 0.97
CA GLY A 44 4.12 -2.63 0.93
C GLY A 44 4.06 -3.14 -0.49
N ASN A 45 4.41 -4.39 -0.65
CA ASN A 45 4.43 -5.02 -1.96
C ASN A 45 3.23 -5.91 -2.18
N PHE A 46 2.75 -5.91 -3.43
CA PHE A 46 1.73 -6.84 -3.88
C PHE A 46 2.36 -7.84 -4.84
N GLU A 47 1.88 -9.05 -4.79
CA GLU A 47 2.23 -10.09 -5.75
C GLU A 47 0.92 -10.70 -6.22
N ASN A 48 0.64 -10.54 -7.52
CA ASN A 48 -0.60 -11.06 -8.11
C ASN A 48 -1.86 -10.58 -7.39
N GLY A 49 -1.85 -9.31 -6.95
CA GLY A 49 -3.00 -8.72 -6.30
C GLY A 49 -3.11 -9.00 -4.82
N LYS A 50 -2.16 -9.72 -4.24
CA LYS A 50 -2.17 -10.06 -2.82
C LYS A 50 -0.96 -9.47 -2.10
N LYS A 51 -1.16 -9.08 -0.85
CA LYS A 51 -0.08 -8.55 -0.04
C LYS A 51 0.98 -9.62 0.17
N ASN A 52 2.23 -9.23 -0.01
CA ASN A 52 3.34 -10.16 0.15
C ASN A 52 4.57 -9.40 0.61
N GLY A 53 5.21 -9.87 1.70
CA GLY A 53 6.38 -9.22 2.25
C GLY A 53 6.05 -8.23 3.34
N LEU A 54 6.95 -7.28 3.57
CA LEU A 54 6.80 -6.31 4.64
C LEU A 54 5.76 -5.25 4.29
N TRP A 55 4.82 -5.03 5.21
CA TRP A 55 3.81 -4.00 5.10
C TRP A 55 3.85 -3.12 6.35
N LYS A 56 3.83 -1.81 6.14
CA LYS A 56 3.81 -0.84 7.24
C LYS A 56 2.58 0.04 7.11
N TYR A 57 1.84 0.15 8.19
CA TYR A 57 0.64 0.98 8.30
C TYR A 57 0.85 2.04 9.36
N TYR A 58 0.37 3.24 9.11
CA TYR A 58 0.56 4.38 10.00
C TYR A 58 -0.76 5.06 10.28
N SER A 59 -0.86 5.67 11.46
CA SER A 59 -2.02 6.50 11.80
C SER A 59 -1.88 7.86 11.10
N VAL A 60 -2.94 8.63 11.10
CA VAL A 60 -2.96 9.96 10.50
C VAL A 60 -1.93 10.88 11.16
N SER A 61 -1.56 10.61 12.41
CA SER A 61 -0.54 11.39 13.14
C SER A 61 0.89 10.89 12.94
N GLY A 62 1.06 9.78 12.19
CA GLY A 62 2.38 9.26 11.87
C GLY A 62 2.87 8.12 12.74
N SER A 63 2.08 7.67 13.70
CA SER A 63 2.45 6.53 14.54
C SER A 63 2.21 5.22 13.80
N ILE A 64 3.08 4.25 14.00
CA ILE A 64 2.92 2.96 13.34
C ILE A 64 1.73 2.18 13.95
N PHE A 65 0.93 1.56 13.10
CA PHE A 65 -0.12 0.63 13.52
C PHE A 65 0.50 -0.76 13.63
N GLU A 66 0.92 -1.14 14.83
CA GLU A 66 1.55 -2.44 15.07
C GLU A 66 0.65 -3.60 14.66
N GLU A 67 -0.64 -3.44 14.90
CA GLU A 67 -1.62 -4.49 14.65
C GLU A 67 -1.70 -4.88 13.18
N HIS A 68 -1.56 -3.91 12.29
CA HIS A 68 -1.65 -4.15 10.84
C HIS A 68 -0.30 -4.26 10.15
N SER A 69 0.76 -3.77 10.79
CA SER A 69 2.09 -3.81 10.23
C SER A 69 2.74 -5.17 10.47
N GLY A 70 3.58 -5.60 9.55
CA GLY A 70 4.29 -6.87 9.69
C GLY A 70 4.53 -7.52 8.34
N ILE A 71 4.85 -8.81 8.38
CA ILE A 71 5.13 -9.60 7.20
C ILE A 71 3.86 -10.30 6.76
N TYR A 72 3.53 -10.18 5.48
CA TYR A 72 2.34 -10.78 4.88
C TYR A 72 2.72 -11.84 3.87
N LYS A 73 1.87 -12.83 3.73
CA LYS A 73 1.99 -13.84 2.69
C LYS A 73 0.58 -14.16 2.20
N ASN A 74 0.35 -13.93 0.91
CA ASN A 74 -0.98 -14.14 0.30
C ASN A 74 -2.09 -13.46 1.10
N ASP A 75 -1.89 -12.16 1.43
CA ASP A 75 -2.84 -11.32 2.16
C ASP A 75 -2.98 -11.64 3.65
N LYS A 76 -2.24 -12.60 4.16
CA LYS A 76 -2.32 -12.98 5.57
C LYS A 76 -1.06 -12.53 6.31
N LYS A 77 -1.26 -11.88 7.45
CA LYS A 77 -0.14 -11.49 8.29
C LYS A 77 0.43 -12.73 8.99
N VAL A 78 1.70 -13.01 8.71
CA VAL A 78 2.35 -14.21 9.25
C VAL A 78 3.39 -13.88 10.32
N SER A 79 3.75 -12.61 10.47
CA SER A 79 4.72 -12.20 11.47
C SER A 79 4.51 -10.73 11.81
N SER A 80 4.73 -10.37 13.09
CA SER A 80 4.64 -8.98 13.54
C SER A 80 5.96 -8.23 13.42
N LYS A 81 7.00 -8.90 12.98
CA LYS A 81 8.31 -8.24 12.84
C LYS A 81 8.30 -7.28 11.67
N THR A 82 8.77 -6.08 11.91
CA THR A 82 8.87 -5.04 10.89
C THR A 82 10.30 -4.54 10.75
#